data_a1876b9442b5136aa6df49bbe8945f30
#
_entry.id   a1876b9442b5136aa6df49bbe8945f30
#
_cell.length_a   1.000
_cell.length_b   1.000
_cell.length_c   1.000
_cell.angle_alpha   90.00
_cell.angle_beta   90.00
_cell.angle_gamma   90.00
#
_symmetry.space_group_name_H-M   'P 1'
#
loop_
_entity.id
_entity.type
_entity.pdbx_description
1 polymer ?
#
loop_
_entity_poly.entity_id
_entity_poly.type
_entity_poly.pdbx_seq_one_letter_code
_entity_poly.pdbx_strand_id
1 'polypeptide(L)'
;ASSSANTNVAMMGETFKYVGAASGALGYSIEDVALGIGLMANSGIKASQAGTELNSIFTRLSTNTNGARDAIEEMGISFYTSTGDAREFGDVLGDLRAATQGMTREQKMNFANTVAGQRAQAGFLAMLNATTEDYAKLTAAIEDCDGAAADMAGTMMDNLQGSMTYLSSAVDGVKMAFGSRLSPYLR
;
A
#
# COMPACT_ATOMS: atom_id res chain seq x y z
N ALA A 1 5.23 4.50 3.97
CA ALA A 1 3.89 3.96 4.29
C ALA A 1 3.92 2.89 5.39
N SER A 2 4.76 1.84 5.30
CA SER A 2 4.76 0.75 6.30
C SER A 2 5.12 1.20 7.73
N SER A 3 5.89 2.25 7.88
CA SER A 3 6.26 2.85 9.18
C SER A 3 5.22 3.84 9.70
N SER A 4 4.34 4.34 8.84
CA SER A 4 3.39 5.40 9.14
C SER A 4 1.93 4.92 9.16
N ALA A 5 1.69 3.65 8.81
CA ALA A 5 0.39 3.00 8.81
C ALA A 5 0.43 1.69 9.60
N ASN A 6 -0.75 1.20 10.00
CA ASN A 6 -0.89 -0.08 10.71
C ASN A 6 -0.70 -1.29 9.75
N THR A 7 0.43 -1.35 9.05
CA THR A 7 0.79 -2.42 8.11
C THR A 7 2.28 -2.71 8.17
N ASN A 8 2.76 -3.70 7.43
CA ASN A 8 4.18 -4.02 7.28
C ASN A 8 4.51 -4.32 5.81
N VAL A 9 5.81 -4.41 5.49
CA VAL A 9 6.30 -4.61 4.11
C VAL A 9 5.74 -5.88 3.47
N ALA A 10 5.63 -6.98 4.23
CA ALA A 10 5.08 -8.23 3.71
C ALA A 10 3.61 -8.11 3.36
N MET A 11 2.80 -7.46 4.21
CA MET A 11 1.38 -7.18 3.95
C MET A 11 1.20 -6.23 2.77
N MET A 12 2.07 -5.22 2.63
CA MET A 12 2.06 -4.33 1.47
C MET A 12 2.38 -5.09 0.19
N GLY A 13 3.43 -5.92 0.20
CA GLY A 13 3.79 -6.77 -0.94
C GLY A 13 2.66 -7.73 -1.34
N GLU A 14 1.95 -8.30 -0.37
CA GLU A 14 0.75 -9.10 -0.60
C GLU A 14 -0.34 -8.27 -1.31
N THR A 15 -0.61 -7.05 -0.84
CA THR A 15 -1.60 -6.14 -1.45
C THR A 15 -1.22 -5.81 -2.90
N PHE A 16 0.04 -5.48 -3.17
CA PHE A 16 0.50 -5.13 -4.51
C PHE A 16 0.33 -6.26 -5.54
N LYS A 17 0.37 -7.52 -5.13
CA LYS A 17 0.09 -8.66 -6.04
C LYS A 17 -1.31 -8.60 -6.65
N TYR A 18 -2.28 -8.08 -5.90
CA TYR A 18 -3.67 -8.01 -6.35
C TYR A 18 -3.98 -6.72 -7.10
N VAL A 19 -3.36 -5.60 -6.73
CA VAL A 19 -3.72 -4.28 -7.28
C VAL A 19 -2.84 -3.83 -8.45
N GLY A 20 -1.65 -4.42 -8.62
CA GLY A 20 -0.62 -3.94 -9.54
C GLY A 20 -1.08 -3.82 -11.00
N ALA A 21 -1.87 -4.78 -11.49
CA ALA A 21 -2.38 -4.72 -12.87
C ALA A 21 -3.40 -3.57 -13.07
N ALA A 22 -4.30 -3.36 -12.11
CA ALA A 22 -5.32 -2.31 -12.21
C ALA A 22 -4.72 -0.92 -12.02
N SER A 23 -3.76 -0.76 -11.10
CA SER A 23 -3.05 0.52 -10.93
C SER A 23 -2.21 0.86 -12.15
N GLY A 24 -1.51 -0.11 -12.73
CA GLY A 24 -0.74 0.09 -13.96
C GLY A 24 -1.61 0.48 -15.16
N ALA A 25 -2.82 -0.07 -15.27
CA ALA A 25 -3.77 0.31 -16.33
C ALA A 25 -4.26 1.76 -16.22
N LEU A 26 -4.27 2.34 -15.03
CA LEU A 26 -4.60 3.75 -14.77
C LEU A 26 -3.37 4.67 -14.79
N GLY A 27 -2.16 4.11 -14.84
CA GLY A 27 -0.92 4.88 -14.74
C GLY A 27 -0.60 5.34 -13.32
N TYR A 28 -1.23 4.75 -12.30
CA TYR A 28 -0.98 5.09 -10.91
C TYR A 28 0.40 4.64 -10.45
N SER A 29 1.05 5.49 -9.69
CA SER A 29 2.35 5.24 -9.08
C SER A 29 2.25 4.24 -7.91
N ILE A 30 3.41 3.75 -7.47
CA ILE A 30 3.49 2.92 -6.25
C ILE A 30 3.06 3.74 -5.03
N GLU A 31 3.34 5.02 -5.03
CA GLU A 31 3.03 6.00 -4.00
C GLU A 31 1.51 6.16 -3.86
N ASP A 32 0.79 6.32 -4.97
CA ASP A 32 -0.67 6.38 -5.01
C ASP A 32 -1.31 5.14 -4.38
N VAL A 33 -0.82 3.97 -4.79
CA VAL A 33 -1.30 2.69 -4.25
C VAL A 33 -0.96 2.56 -2.76
N ALA A 34 0.25 2.98 -2.36
CA ALA A 34 0.70 2.93 -0.97
C ALA A 34 -0.13 3.82 -0.04
N LEU A 35 -0.61 4.98 -0.53
CA LEU A 35 -1.53 5.85 0.20
C LEU A 35 -2.85 5.11 0.49
N GLY A 36 -3.47 4.53 -0.53
CA GLY A 36 -4.70 3.75 -0.38
C GLY A 36 -4.54 2.58 0.61
N ILE A 37 -3.46 1.81 0.46
CA ILE A 37 -3.13 0.69 1.37
C ILE A 37 -2.99 1.18 2.82
N GLY A 38 -2.28 2.27 3.03
CA GLY A 38 -2.02 2.83 4.36
C GLY A 38 -3.30 3.28 5.06
N LEU A 39 -4.17 3.99 4.34
CA LEU A 39 -5.46 4.46 4.87
C LEU A 39 -6.40 3.28 5.22
N MET A 40 -6.47 2.26 4.35
CA MET A 40 -7.25 1.05 4.59
C MET A 40 -6.70 0.26 5.79
N ALA A 41 -5.37 0.17 5.91
CA ALA A 41 -4.70 -0.56 6.99
C ALA A 41 -4.97 0.06 8.36
N ASN A 42 -5.06 1.40 8.45
CA ASN A 42 -5.43 2.10 9.70
C ASN A 42 -6.85 1.75 10.16
N SER A 43 -7.73 1.40 9.22
CA SER A 43 -9.09 0.91 9.48
C SER A 43 -9.17 -0.63 9.65
N GLY A 44 -8.04 -1.33 9.66
CA GLY A 44 -7.97 -2.77 9.86
C GLY A 44 -8.06 -3.61 8.58
N ILE A 45 -8.22 -3.00 7.40
CA ILE A 45 -8.28 -3.69 6.10
C ILE A 45 -6.86 -3.82 5.55
N LYS A 46 -6.32 -5.04 5.47
CA LYS A 46 -4.89 -5.29 5.22
C LYS A 46 -4.66 -6.43 4.24
N ALA A 47 -3.44 -6.52 3.76
CA ALA A 47 -2.94 -7.63 2.93
C ALA A 47 -3.84 -7.92 1.72
N SER A 48 -4.20 -9.18 1.49
CA SER A 48 -5.01 -9.60 0.33
C SER A 48 -6.40 -8.94 0.28
N GLN A 49 -7.00 -8.63 1.43
CA GLN A 49 -8.28 -7.92 1.46
C GLN A 49 -8.13 -6.51 0.91
N ALA A 50 -7.15 -5.74 1.39
CA ALA A 50 -6.88 -4.39 0.87
C ALA A 50 -6.57 -4.42 -0.64
N GLY A 51 -5.76 -5.39 -1.10
CA GLY A 51 -5.45 -5.55 -2.51
C GLY A 51 -6.68 -5.86 -3.37
N THR A 52 -7.53 -6.74 -2.92
CA THR A 52 -8.76 -7.12 -3.63
C THR A 52 -9.74 -5.94 -3.71
N GLU A 53 -9.91 -5.21 -2.62
CA GLU A 53 -10.81 -4.05 -2.58
C GLU A 53 -10.28 -2.90 -3.43
N LEU A 54 -8.99 -2.54 -3.33
CA LEU A 54 -8.36 -1.53 -4.20
C LEU A 54 -8.41 -1.91 -5.68
N ASN A 55 -8.11 -3.17 -6.00
CA ASN A 55 -8.23 -3.67 -7.37
C ASN A 55 -9.65 -3.49 -7.91
N SER A 56 -10.67 -3.79 -7.12
CA SER A 56 -12.08 -3.58 -7.49
C SER A 56 -12.39 -2.10 -7.73
N ILE A 57 -11.92 -1.21 -6.87
CA ILE A 57 -12.11 0.24 -6.99
C ILE A 57 -11.46 0.74 -8.29
N PHE A 58 -10.20 0.44 -8.51
CA PHE A 58 -9.45 0.89 -9.69
C PHE A 58 -10.01 0.32 -10.99
N THR A 59 -10.40 -0.96 -11.00
CA THR A 59 -11.06 -1.56 -12.17
C THR A 59 -12.39 -0.87 -12.49
N ARG A 60 -13.21 -0.58 -11.49
CA ARG A 60 -14.49 0.10 -11.69
C ARG A 60 -14.31 1.53 -12.16
N LEU A 61 -13.31 2.24 -11.67
CA LEU A 61 -12.97 3.58 -12.11
C LEU A 61 -12.42 3.58 -13.54
N SER A 62 -11.54 2.65 -13.91
CA SER A 62 -10.99 2.58 -15.26
C SER A 62 -12.05 2.24 -16.31
N THR A 63 -12.96 1.33 -16.00
CA THR A 63 -14.00 0.87 -16.92
C THR A 63 -15.32 1.62 -16.80
N ASN A 64 -15.44 2.56 -15.87
CA ASN A 64 -16.69 3.26 -15.51
C ASN A 64 -17.86 2.30 -15.22
N THR A 65 -17.56 1.17 -14.59
CA THR A 65 -18.57 0.15 -14.29
C THR A 65 -19.67 0.70 -13.38
N ASN A 66 -20.92 0.62 -13.83
CA ASN A 66 -22.12 1.13 -13.16
C ASN A 66 -22.05 2.64 -12.85
N GLY A 67 -21.41 3.44 -13.69
CA GLY A 67 -21.29 4.87 -13.51
C GLY A 67 -20.38 5.29 -12.35
N ALA A 68 -19.36 4.48 -12.05
CA ALA A 68 -18.45 4.76 -10.93
C ALA A 68 -17.74 6.11 -11.08
N ARG A 69 -17.24 6.43 -12.29
CA ARG A 69 -16.66 7.75 -12.59
C ARG A 69 -17.71 8.84 -12.68
N ASP A 70 -18.83 8.53 -13.32
CA ASP A 70 -19.91 9.52 -13.48
C ASP A 70 -20.35 10.04 -12.11
N ALA A 71 -20.44 9.18 -11.11
CA ALA A 71 -20.78 9.57 -9.74
C ALA A 71 -19.72 10.51 -9.10
N ILE A 72 -18.47 10.42 -9.50
CA ILE A 72 -17.40 11.33 -9.07
C ILE A 72 -17.51 12.67 -9.83
N GLU A 73 -17.74 12.59 -11.13
CA GLU A 73 -17.88 13.77 -12.00
C GLU A 73 -19.14 14.60 -11.67
N GLU A 74 -20.23 13.96 -11.27
CA GLU A 74 -21.44 14.65 -10.75
C GLU A 74 -21.16 15.49 -9.49
N MET A 75 -20.12 15.17 -8.75
CA MET A 75 -19.64 15.97 -7.62
C MET A 75 -18.72 17.13 -8.03
N GLY A 76 -18.51 17.33 -9.34
CA GLY A 76 -17.60 18.33 -9.89
C GLY A 76 -16.11 17.94 -9.82
N ILE A 77 -15.81 16.67 -9.57
CA ILE A 77 -14.44 16.17 -9.46
C ILE A 77 -14.08 15.47 -10.77
N SER A 78 -13.09 16.00 -11.48
CA SER A 78 -12.57 15.33 -12.68
C SER A 78 -11.69 14.15 -12.29
N PHE A 79 -11.91 13.01 -12.92
CA PHE A 79 -11.06 11.82 -12.77
C PHE A 79 -9.85 11.86 -13.70
N TYR A 80 -9.96 12.55 -14.82
CA TYR A 80 -8.89 12.69 -15.80
C TYR A 80 -8.36 14.11 -15.86
N THR A 81 -7.12 14.25 -16.29
CA THR A 81 -6.50 15.51 -16.67
C THR A 81 -7.05 16.01 -18.01
N SER A 82 -6.74 17.24 -18.40
CA SER A 82 -7.06 17.77 -19.72
C SER A 82 -6.35 17.05 -20.88
N THR A 83 -5.31 16.28 -20.60
CA THR A 83 -4.57 15.43 -21.56
C THR A 83 -5.17 14.04 -21.70
N GLY A 84 -6.11 13.66 -20.85
CA GLY A 84 -6.78 12.36 -20.88
C GLY A 84 -6.13 11.29 -20.00
N ASP A 85 -5.08 11.65 -19.27
CA ASP A 85 -4.43 10.75 -18.28
C ASP A 85 -5.24 10.76 -16.98
N ALA A 86 -5.22 9.65 -16.22
CA ALA A 86 -5.81 9.65 -14.89
C ALA A 86 -5.04 10.62 -13.98
N ARG A 87 -5.77 11.41 -13.18
CA ARG A 87 -5.18 12.23 -12.13
C ARG A 87 -4.60 11.33 -11.04
N GLU A 88 -3.59 11.80 -10.32
CA GLU A 88 -3.04 11.08 -9.16
C GLU A 88 -4.16 10.66 -8.21
N PHE A 89 -4.10 9.42 -7.74
CA PHE A 89 -5.15 8.87 -6.88
C PHE A 89 -5.28 9.65 -5.57
N GLY A 90 -4.15 10.11 -5.03
CA GLY A 90 -4.12 10.95 -3.85
C GLY A 90 -4.94 12.22 -4.01
N ASP A 91 -4.77 12.94 -5.12
CA ASP A 91 -5.50 14.17 -5.41
C ASP A 91 -7.00 13.93 -5.54
N VAL A 92 -7.40 12.94 -6.33
CA VAL A 92 -8.81 12.57 -6.51
C VAL A 92 -9.43 12.15 -5.17
N LEU A 93 -8.71 11.38 -4.36
CA LEU A 93 -9.17 10.97 -3.04
C LEU A 93 -9.28 12.16 -2.08
N GLY A 94 -8.37 13.12 -2.14
CA GLY A 94 -8.43 14.36 -1.37
C GLY A 94 -9.67 15.16 -1.68
N ASP A 95 -9.97 15.39 -2.98
CA ASP A 95 -11.17 16.07 -3.45
C ASP A 95 -12.44 15.33 -3.01
N LEU A 96 -12.48 14.01 -3.15
CA LEU A 96 -13.60 13.17 -2.72
C LEU A 96 -13.86 13.27 -1.22
N ARG A 97 -12.81 13.27 -0.41
CA ARG A 97 -12.91 13.43 1.04
C ARG A 97 -13.53 14.78 1.39
N ALA A 98 -13.08 15.86 0.75
CA ALA A 98 -13.62 17.19 0.95
C ALA A 98 -15.11 17.27 0.54
N ALA A 99 -15.45 16.78 -0.63
CA ALA A 99 -16.80 16.81 -1.17
C ALA A 99 -17.80 15.95 -0.38
N THR A 100 -17.34 14.85 0.21
CA THR A 100 -18.18 13.93 1.00
C THR A 100 -18.35 14.34 2.46
N GLN A 101 -17.68 15.38 2.96
CA GLN A 101 -17.79 15.80 4.36
C GLN A 101 -19.22 16.19 4.77
N GLY A 102 -19.97 16.83 3.87
CA GLY A 102 -21.35 17.23 4.12
C GLY A 102 -22.42 16.15 3.90
N MET A 103 -22.02 14.96 3.45
CA MET A 103 -22.95 13.88 3.18
C MET A 103 -23.45 13.21 4.47
N THR A 104 -24.72 12.83 4.49
CA THR A 104 -25.26 11.93 5.51
C THR A 104 -24.61 10.56 5.39
N ARG A 105 -24.69 9.75 6.45
CA ARG A 105 -24.16 8.38 6.42
C ARG A 105 -24.75 7.55 5.26
N GLU A 106 -26.03 7.67 5.02
CA GLU A 106 -26.73 6.95 3.96
C GLU A 106 -26.21 7.39 2.57
N GLN A 107 -26.13 8.70 2.33
CA GLN A 107 -25.58 9.24 1.08
C GLN A 107 -24.15 8.76 0.83
N LYS A 108 -23.29 8.80 1.86
CA LYS A 108 -21.91 8.34 1.77
C LYS A 108 -21.83 6.83 1.50
N MET A 109 -22.70 6.03 2.10
CA MET A 109 -22.76 4.59 1.83
C MET A 109 -23.23 4.30 0.40
N ASN A 110 -24.26 4.99 -0.08
CA ASN A 110 -24.75 4.83 -1.45
C ASN A 110 -23.69 5.25 -2.48
N PHE A 111 -23.03 6.38 -2.26
CA PHE A 111 -21.92 6.83 -3.08
C PHE A 111 -20.78 5.80 -3.11
N ALA A 112 -20.35 5.33 -1.94
CA ALA A 112 -19.29 4.32 -1.84
C ALA A 112 -19.68 3.00 -2.54
N ASN A 113 -20.94 2.60 -2.46
CA ASN A 113 -21.42 1.42 -3.19
C ASN A 113 -21.41 1.62 -4.72
N THR A 114 -21.76 2.81 -5.20
CA THR A 114 -21.71 3.13 -6.63
C THR A 114 -20.26 3.11 -7.14
N VAL A 115 -19.35 3.75 -6.45
CA VAL A 115 -17.95 3.87 -6.87
C VAL A 115 -17.20 2.54 -6.71
N ALA A 116 -17.22 1.95 -5.52
CA ALA A 116 -16.40 0.80 -5.17
C ALA A 116 -17.11 -0.55 -5.39
N GLY A 117 -18.45 -0.54 -5.40
CA GLY A 117 -19.25 -1.75 -5.36
C GLY A 117 -19.32 -2.36 -3.96
N GLN A 118 -20.30 -3.24 -3.75
CA GLN A 118 -20.62 -3.82 -2.44
C GLN A 118 -19.41 -4.47 -1.75
N ARG A 119 -18.52 -5.12 -2.52
CA ARG A 119 -17.37 -5.86 -1.96
C ARG A 119 -16.23 -4.97 -1.48
N ALA A 120 -16.05 -3.82 -2.12
CA ALA A 120 -14.97 -2.88 -1.82
C ALA A 120 -15.46 -1.61 -1.13
N GLN A 121 -16.75 -1.56 -0.77
CA GLN A 121 -17.37 -0.43 -0.10
C GLN A 121 -16.67 -0.10 1.23
N ALA A 122 -16.29 -1.12 1.98
CA ALA A 122 -15.65 -0.94 3.29
C ALA A 122 -14.28 -0.24 3.16
N GLY A 123 -13.44 -0.68 2.24
CA GLY A 123 -12.15 -0.05 1.99
C GLY A 123 -12.26 1.37 1.44
N PHE A 124 -13.21 1.60 0.55
CA PHE A 124 -13.45 2.94 0.03
C PHE A 124 -13.94 3.90 1.13
N LEU A 125 -14.88 3.46 1.98
CA LEU A 125 -15.32 4.23 3.14
C LEU A 125 -14.19 4.46 4.15
N ALA A 126 -13.30 3.50 4.35
CA ALA A 126 -12.12 3.65 5.20
C ALA A 126 -11.23 4.80 4.71
N MET A 127 -10.98 4.87 3.39
CA MET A 127 -10.21 5.96 2.77
C MET A 127 -10.92 7.31 2.86
N LEU A 128 -12.22 7.36 2.59
CA LEU A 128 -13.02 8.60 2.69
C LEU A 128 -13.12 9.15 4.12
N ASN A 129 -13.22 8.27 5.12
CA ASN A 129 -13.41 8.63 6.53
C ASN A 129 -12.10 8.73 7.32
N ALA A 130 -10.95 8.50 6.69
CA ALA A 130 -9.66 8.67 7.35
C ALA A 130 -9.54 10.08 7.94
N THR A 131 -8.90 10.23 9.09
CA THR A 131 -8.69 11.55 9.70
C THR A 131 -7.81 12.42 8.82
N THR A 132 -7.95 13.74 8.93
CA THR A 132 -7.07 14.67 8.19
C THR A 132 -5.61 14.46 8.62
N GLU A 133 -5.38 14.12 9.88
CA GLU A 133 -4.06 13.83 10.42
C GLU A 133 -3.45 12.57 9.80
N ASP A 134 -4.21 11.46 9.74
CA ASP A 134 -3.74 10.21 9.11
C ASP A 134 -3.44 10.41 7.63
N TYR A 135 -4.32 11.13 6.93
CA TYR A 135 -4.14 11.43 5.52
C TYR A 135 -2.87 12.25 5.30
N ALA A 136 -2.72 13.39 6.00
CA ALA A 136 -1.56 14.26 5.86
C ALA A 136 -0.25 13.55 6.26
N LYS A 137 -0.28 12.76 7.33
CA LYS A 137 0.88 11.99 7.79
C LYS A 137 1.31 10.94 6.75
N LEU A 138 0.37 10.24 6.13
CA LEU A 138 0.68 9.25 5.12
C LEU A 138 1.17 9.89 3.82
N THR A 139 0.54 10.97 3.36
CA THR A 139 0.97 11.72 2.18
C THR A 139 2.40 12.23 2.38
N ALA A 140 2.69 12.93 3.48
CA ALA A 140 4.02 13.43 3.79
C ALA A 140 5.07 12.30 3.88
N ALA A 141 4.73 11.16 4.51
CA ALA A 141 5.62 10.01 4.61
C ALA A 141 5.85 9.28 3.27
N ILE A 142 4.99 9.48 2.30
CA ILE A 142 5.13 8.93 0.95
C ILE A 142 5.95 9.90 0.09
N GLU A 143 5.71 11.20 0.17
CA GLU A 143 6.49 12.24 -0.52
C GLU A 143 7.96 12.29 -0.06
N ASP A 144 8.20 12.04 1.24
CA ASP A 144 9.56 12.00 1.83
C ASP A 144 10.23 10.62 1.69
N CYS A 145 9.69 9.72 0.87
CA CYS A 145 10.24 8.37 0.76
C CYS A 145 11.35 8.21 -0.30
N ASP A 146 11.81 9.26 -0.93
CA ASP A 146 12.98 9.26 -1.82
C ASP A 146 14.21 8.76 -1.07
N GLY A 147 14.55 7.48 -1.29
CA GLY A 147 15.62 6.79 -0.60
C GLY A 147 15.19 5.82 0.51
N ALA A 148 13.99 5.93 1.09
CA ALA A 148 13.55 5.05 2.17
C ALA A 148 13.52 3.56 1.77
N ALA A 149 13.23 3.26 0.50
CA ALA A 149 13.32 1.89 -0.03
C ALA A 149 14.76 1.42 -0.15
N ALA A 150 15.68 2.31 -0.53
CA ALA A 150 17.11 2.04 -0.62
C ALA A 150 17.71 1.85 0.77
N ASP A 151 17.35 2.71 1.74
CA ASP A 151 17.77 2.62 3.13
C ASP A 151 17.26 1.34 3.79
N MET A 152 16.00 0.96 3.53
CA MET A 152 15.44 -0.29 4.04
C MET A 152 16.09 -1.52 3.39
N ALA A 153 16.37 -1.47 2.09
CA ALA A 153 17.12 -2.52 1.40
C ALA A 153 18.55 -2.62 1.94
N GLY A 154 19.23 -1.49 2.18
CA GLY A 154 20.53 -1.44 2.84
C GLY A 154 20.52 -2.10 4.21
N THR A 155 19.57 -1.71 5.07
CA THR A 155 19.40 -2.27 6.41
C THR A 155 19.10 -3.78 6.36
N MET A 156 18.28 -4.24 5.42
CA MET A 156 17.99 -5.67 5.25
C MET A 156 19.22 -6.45 4.75
N MET A 157 20.00 -5.87 3.83
CA MET A 157 21.24 -6.46 3.34
C MET A 157 22.30 -6.53 4.43
N ASP A 158 22.46 -5.48 5.23
CA ASP A 158 23.38 -5.45 6.37
C ASP A 158 23.03 -6.52 7.42
N ASN A 159 21.74 -6.68 7.72
CA ASN A 159 21.25 -7.71 8.63
C ASN A 159 21.48 -9.12 8.06
N LEU A 160 21.27 -9.32 6.76
CA LEU A 160 21.54 -10.61 6.10
C LEU A 160 23.04 -10.90 6.08
N GLN A 161 23.87 -9.90 5.77
CA GLN A 161 25.32 -10.03 5.74
C GLN A 161 25.89 -10.28 7.14
N GLY A 162 25.34 -9.59 8.17
CA GLY A 162 25.65 -9.86 9.57
C GLY A 162 25.28 -11.30 9.97
N SER A 163 24.09 -11.77 9.60
CA SER A 163 23.65 -13.15 9.88
C SER A 163 24.52 -14.20 9.19
N MET A 164 24.93 -13.95 7.95
CA MET A 164 25.87 -14.82 7.20
C MET A 164 27.26 -14.85 7.86
N THR A 165 27.74 -13.71 8.38
CA THR A 165 29.01 -13.60 9.08
C THR A 165 28.97 -14.39 10.40
N TYR A 166 27.87 -14.29 11.18
CA TYR A 166 27.66 -15.08 12.38
C TYR A 166 27.62 -16.58 12.08
N LEU A 167 26.92 -16.99 11.02
CA LEU A 167 26.85 -18.40 10.61
C LEU A 167 28.24 -18.92 10.18
N SER A 168 28.99 -18.15 9.39
CA SER A 168 30.34 -18.51 8.99
C SER A 168 31.26 -18.70 10.21
N SER A 169 31.22 -17.73 11.14
CA SER A 169 32.02 -17.80 12.36
C SER A 169 31.64 -19.00 13.25
N ALA A 170 30.35 -19.34 13.33
CA ALA A 170 29.90 -20.52 14.06
C ALA A 170 30.39 -21.84 13.40
N VAL A 171 30.35 -21.94 12.07
CA VAL A 171 30.85 -23.07 11.30
C VAL A 171 32.36 -23.22 11.47
N ASP A 172 33.11 -22.11 11.44
CA ASP A 172 34.57 -22.16 11.65
C ASP A 172 34.92 -22.54 13.10
N GLY A 173 34.15 -22.12 14.08
CA GLY A 173 34.26 -22.56 15.47
C GLY A 173 34.04 -24.07 15.61
N VAL A 174 33.06 -24.63 14.94
CA VAL A 174 32.79 -26.06 14.90
C VAL A 174 33.96 -26.81 14.23
N LYS A 175 34.48 -26.34 13.09
CA LYS A 175 35.64 -26.91 12.39
C LYS A 175 36.89 -26.95 13.30
N MET A 176 37.18 -25.86 14.02
CA MET A 176 38.29 -25.79 14.95
C MET A 176 38.13 -26.75 16.13
N ALA A 177 36.91 -26.84 16.70
CA ALA A 177 36.63 -27.76 17.80
C ALA A 177 36.76 -29.22 17.37
N PHE A 178 36.32 -29.59 16.17
CA PHE A 178 36.53 -30.94 15.62
C PHE A 178 38.00 -31.19 15.29
N GLY A 179 38.68 -30.21 14.63
CA GLY A 179 40.12 -30.36 14.29
C GLY A 179 40.99 -30.54 15.50
N SER A 180 40.77 -29.81 16.58
CA SER A 180 41.55 -29.94 17.83
C SER A 180 41.30 -31.24 18.56
N ARG A 181 40.12 -31.85 18.47
CA ARG A 181 39.81 -33.15 19.08
C ARG A 181 40.24 -34.33 18.25
N LEU A 182 40.31 -34.22 16.92
CA LEU A 182 40.78 -35.32 16.05
C LEU A 182 42.32 -35.34 15.89
N SER A 183 43.01 -34.19 16.04
CA SER A 183 44.45 -34.08 15.87
C SER A 183 45.28 -35.07 16.69
N PRO A 184 44.94 -35.39 17.96
CA PRO A 184 45.71 -36.38 18.74
C PRO A 184 45.50 -37.83 18.31
N TYR A 185 44.45 -38.14 17.52
CA TYR A 185 44.14 -39.49 17.04
C TYR A 185 44.68 -39.77 15.62
N LEU A 186 45.23 -38.75 14.96
CA LEU A 186 45.77 -38.86 13.60
C LEU A 186 47.31 -38.82 13.54
N ARG A 187 47.95 -38.99 14.69
CA ARG A 187 49.40 -39.16 14.79
C ARG A 187 49.79 -40.62 15.05
#